data_72c7c7a52354d58e576f038edac20043
#
_entry.id   72c7c7a52354d58e576f038edac20043
#
_cell.length_a   1.000
_cell.length_b   1.000
_cell.length_c   1.000
_cell.angle_alpha   90.00
_cell.angle_beta   90.00
_cell.angle_gamma   90.00
#
_symmetry.space_group_name_H-M   'P 1'
#
loop_
_entity.id
_entity.type
_entity.pdbx_description
1 polymer ?
#
loop_
_entity_poly.entity_id
_entity_poly.type
_entity_poly.pdbx_seq_one_letter_code
_entity_poly.pdbx_strand_id
1 'polypeptide(L)'
;MLRVLAPLVLLLLLLMKTTGSPHTIRIAAILDDPMGCSRGERLSITLAKDRINRTPERQGKSKLEVDIFELLRDSEYETAETMCQILPKGVLGVLGPSFSPSSSSIISNICGEKEVPHIKVSPEEYLRFQFQRFTTLNLHPSNTDISAAIAALLNFFNSTTACLICAKAECLLNLEKLLRQFLISKDCLSVRMLDDSWDPTPLLKEIRDDKTGTIIIHANASMSHTILMKAAELGMVSAYYTYIFTNLEFSLQRFDTPLDDRVNILSFSMFNQSHSYYQEFSQILQQSWEENCDHSPFTGPALSAALLFDAVYGIVSAVQELNRSQEIGVKPLSCGSAQIWQHGTSLMNYLRMVELEGLTGHVEFNSKGQRSNYDLKILQYTKTGFQEIGHWHVTSGITMDKRYAFQNVSDSLTNKTLVITTILENPYLMLKPNHQELEGNDRYEGFCVDMLQELSKILHFNYKIRLVADGLYGVPELNGTWNGMVGELISRKADLAVAGLTITAEREKVIDFSKPFMTLGISILYRVHMGRKPGYFSFLDPFSPGVWLFMLLGYLAVSCVLFLVARLTPYEWYSPHPCVQGRCNLLINQYSLGNSLWFPVGGFMQQGSTIAPRALSTRCVSGVW
;
A
#
# COMPACT_ATOMS: atom_id res chain seq x y z
N MET A 1 58.44 17.67 51.44
CA MET A 1 57.24 17.72 50.61
C MET A 1 57.24 16.73 49.45
N LEU A 2 58.37 16.42 48.81
CA LEU A 2 58.37 15.47 47.64
C LEU A 2 58.09 13.99 47.97
N ARG A 3 58.34 13.54 49.22
CA ARG A 3 58.16 12.13 49.63
C ARG A 3 56.75 11.74 50.03
N VAL A 4 55.84 12.70 50.15
CA VAL A 4 54.39 12.45 50.41
C VAL A 4 53.56 12.59 49.16
N LEU A 5 54.02 13.34 48.14
CA LEU A 5 53.31 13.49 46.84
C LEU A 5 53.48 12.26 45.98
N ALA A 6 54.58 11.53 46.03
CA ALA A 6 54.80 10.34 45.19
C ALA A 6 53.77 9.20 45.43
N PRO A 7 53.45 8.82 46.68
CA PRO A 7 52.42 7.80 46.92
C PRO A 7 51.03 8.29 46.64
N LEU A 8 50.74 9.60 46.77
CA LEU A 8 49.41 10.16 46.43
C LEU A 8 49.20 10.20 44.93
N VAL A 9 50.21 10.54 44.13
CA VAL A 9 50.15 10.48 42.64
C VAL A 9 50.07 9.03 42.16
N LEU A 10 50.79 8.09 42.85
CA LEU A 10 50.68 6.66 42.50
C LEU A 10 49.30 6.09 42.87
N LEU A 11 48.74 6.53 44.01
CA LEU A 11 47.36 6.17 44.39
C LEU A 11 46.31 6.77 43.44
N LEU A 12 46.51 8.02 42.98
CA LEU A 12 45.70 8.67 41.96
C LEU A 12 45.84 7.99 40.59
N LEU A 13 47.05 7.57 40.21
CA LEU A 13 47.30 6.79 39.00
C LEU A 13 46.76 5.35 39.09
N LEU A 14 46.75 4.76 40.28
CA LEU A 14 46.11 3.46 40.55
C LEU A 14 44.57 3.59 40.58
N LEU A 15 44.02 4.70 41.07
CA LEU A 15 42.61 5.01 41.01
C LEU A 15 42.14 5.37 39.58
N MET A 16 43.02 5.89 38.73
CA MET A 16 42.72 6.12 37.30
C MET A 16 42.84 4.85 36.44
N LYS A 17 43.24 3.71 36.97
CA LYS A 17 43.41 2.45 36.25
C LYS A 17 42.28 1.44 36.42
N THR A 18 41.15 1.81 37.02
CA THR A 18 40.00 0.92 37.17
C THR A 18 38.74 1.48 36.53
N THR A 19 38.89 2.15 35.39
CA THR A 19 37.74 2.40 34.51
C THR A 19 37.75 1.32 33.43
N GLY A 20 37.29 0.13 33.80
CA GLY A 20 37.18 -0.98 32.86
C GLY A 20 35.94 -0.82 31.95
N SER A 21 36.18 -0.80 30.65
CA SER A 21 35.09 -1.12 29.73
C SER A 21 34.40 -2.41 30.19
N PRO A 22 33.09 -2.58 30.00
CA PRO A 22 32.41 -3.79 30.41
C PRO A 22 33.13 -4.99 29.80
N HIS A 23 33.59 -5.91 30.65
CA HIS A 23 34.36 -7.09 30.24
C HIS A 23 33.57 -7.98 29.29
N THR A 24 32.25 -7.85 29.29
CA THR A 24 31.32 -8.59 28.41
C THR A 24 30.23 -7.68 27.86
N ILE A 25 30.04 -7.72 26.53
CA ILE A 25 28.91 -7.13 25.84
C ILE A 25 27.82 -8.21 25.77
N ARG A 26 26.73 -8.05 26.53
CA ARG A 26 25.65 -9.03 26.55
C ARG A 26 24.43 -8.55 25.76
N ILE A 27 23.98 -9.35 24.80
CA ILE A 27 22.80 -9.11 23.95
C ILE A 27 21.85 -10.29 24.12
N ALA A 28 20.56 -10.04 24.15
CA ALA A 28 19.55 -11.09 24.10
C ALA A 28 18.95 -11.19 22.71
N ALA A 29 18.76 -12.42 22.23
CA ALA A 29 18.01 -12.69 21.01
C ALA A 29 16.80 -13.56 21.33
N ILE A 30 15.62 -13.14 20.87
CA ILE A 30 14.37 -13.85 21.05
C ILE A 30 13.98 -14.40 19.67
N LEU A 31 13.89 -15.72 19.56
CA LEU A 31 13.53 -16.43 18.34
C LEU A 31 12.17 -17.06 18.53
N ASP A 32 11.35 -17.02 17.51
CA ASP A 32 9.98 -17.53 17.50
C ASP A 32 9.75 -18.65 16.47
N ASP A 33 10.84 -19.24 15.93
CA ASP A 33 10.80 -20.42 15.08
C ASP A 33 11.06 -21.69 15.92
N PRO A 34 9.99 -22.43 16.28
CA PRO A 34 10.12 -23.63 17.14
C PRO A 34 10.84 -24.80 16.45
N MET A 35 10.97 -24.77 15.13
CA MET A 35 11.57 -25.90 14.39
C MET A 35 13.09 -25.75 14.17
N GLY A 36 13.65 -24.54 14.28
CA GLY A 36 15.10 -24.26 14.19
C GLY A 36 15.81 -24.70 12.90
N CYS A 37 15.17 -25.57 12.16
CA CYS A 37 15.69 -26.24 10.98
C CYS A 37 15.52 -25.41 9.70
N SER A 38 14.42 -24.67 9.58
CA SER A 38 14.06 -24.05 8.30
C SER A 38 14.69 -22.67 8.09
N ARG A 39 15.15 -22.00 9.17
CA ARG A 39 15.56 -20.60 9.08
C ARG A 39 17.02 -20.29 9.37
N GLY A 40 17.69 -21.10 10.16
CA GLY A 40 19.09 -20.89 10.49
C GLY A 40 19.38 -19.65 11.36
N GLU A 41 18.38 -19.07 12.03
CA GLU A 41 18.52 -17.85 12.83
C GLU A 41 19.48 -18.01 14.00
N ARG A 42 19.36 -19.11 14.74
CA ARG A 42 20.26 -19.44 15.86
C ARG A 42 21.71 -19.57 15.40
N LEU A 43 21.93 -20.27 14.27
CA LEU A 43 23.26 -20.46 13.70
C LEU A 43 23.84 -19.12 13.23
N SER A 44 23.04 -18.29 12.58
CA SER A 44 23.42 -16.95 12.11
C SER A 44 23.95 -16.06 13.26
N ILE A 45 23.22 -16.02 14.37
CA ILE A 45 23.64 -15.26 15.57
C ILE A 45 24.94 -15.82 16.14
N THR A 46 25.07 -17.15 16.19
CA THR A 46 26.28 -17.81 16.69
C THR A 46 27.48 -17.50 15.79
N LEU A 47 27.30 -17.56 14.46
CA LEU A 47 28.34 -17.21 13.50
C LEU A 47 28.77 -15.73 13.63
N ALA A 48 27.80 -14.82 13.78
CA ALA A 48 28.09 -13.40 14.00
C ALA A 48 28.92 -13.20 15.28
N LYS A 49 28.48 -13.81 16.39
CA LYS A 49 29.19 -13.76 17.68
C LYS A 49 30.61 -14.30 17.56
N ASP A 50 30.81 -15.47 16.98
CA ASP A 50 32.11 -16.13 16.88
C ASP A 50 33.05 -15.34 15.97
N ARG A 51 32.56 -14.83 14.85
CA ARG A 51 33.37 -13.99 13.96
C ARG A 51 33.82 -12.70 14.64
N ILE A 52 32.91 -11.99 15.32
CA ILE A 52 33.23 -10.77 16.06
C ILE A 52 34.27 -11.03 17.16
N ASN A 53 34.13 -12.12 17.89
CA ASN A 53 35.07 -12.48 18.95
C ASN A 53 36.46 -12.92 18.43
N ARG A 54 36.54 -13.43 17.17
CA ARG A 54 37.82 -13.81 16.53
C ARG A 54 38.57 -12.64 15.90
N THR A 55 37.90 -11.47 15.71
CA THR A 55 38.54 -10.31 15.05
C THR A 55 39.73 -9.82 15.87
N PRO A 56 40.97 -9.68 15.28
CA PRO A 56 42.20 -9.36 16.01
C PRO A 56 42.14 -8.06 16.80
N GLU A 57 41.38 -7.08 16.34
CA GLU A 57 41.22 -5.79 17.01
C GLU A 57 40.50 -5.89 18.35
N ARG A 58 39.87 -7.01 18.66
CA ARG A 58 39.13 -7.30 19.88
C ARG A 58 39.80 -8.29 20.82
N GLN A 59 40.86 -8.96 20.39
CA GLN A 59 41.63 -9.84 21.27
C GLN A 59 42.18 -9.05 22.47
N GLY A 60 41.58 -9.29 23.65
CA GLY A 60 41.95 -8.59 24.90
C GLY A 60 41.03 -7.43 25.31
N LYS A 61 39.98 -7.09 24.52
CA LYS A 61 38.93 -6.14 24.90
C LYS A 61 37.65 -6.89 25.34
N SER A 62 36.52 -6.28 25.33
CA SER A 62 35.24 -6.88 25.77
C SER A 62 34.79 -8.05 24.89
N LYS A 63 34.41 -9.18 25.50
CA LYS A 63 33.86 -10.37 24.83
C LYS A 63 32.38 -10.18 24.55
N LEU A 64 31.92 -10.54 23.34
CA LEU A 64 30.50 -10.58 22.99
C LEU A 64 29.85 -11.88 23.47
N GLU A 65 28.78 -11.78 24.25
CA GLU A 65 27.93 -12.88 24.67
C GLU A 65 26.50 -12.62 24.14
N VAL A 66 25.90 -13.59 23.49
CA VAL A 66 24.54 -13.52 23.01
C VAL A 66 23.75 -14.64 23.66
N ASP A 67 22.75 -14.27 24.44
CA ASP A 67 21.81 -15.18 25.08
C ASP A 67 20.62 -15.39 24.15
N ILE A 68 20.38 -16.62 23.72
CA ILE A 68 19.29 -16.97 22.81
C ILE A 68 18.15 -17.58 23.60
N PHE A 69 16.93 -17.01 23.41
CA PHE A 69 15.68 -17.46 24.00
C PHE A 69 14.73 -17.85 22.87
N GLU A 70 14.08 -18.98 23.01
CA GLU A 70 13.13 -19.49 22.03
C GLU A 70 11.70 -19.43 22.60
N LEU A 71 10.78 -18.87 21.83
CA LEU A 71 9.35 -18.85 22.13
C LEU A 71 8.73 -20.09 21.49
N LEU A 72 8.16 -20.98 22.32
CA LEU A 72 7.56 -22.23 21.85
C LEU A 72 6.17 -22.02 21.28
N ARG A 73 5.51 -20.91 21.62
CA ARG A 73 4.16 -20.55 21.18
C ARG A 73 4.08 -19.06 20.91
N ASP A 74 3.20 -18.68 20.02
CA ASP A 74 2.80 -17.27 19.84
C ASP A 74 1.88 -16.83 20.98
N SER A 75 2.49 -16.68 22.17
CA SER A 75 1.81 -16.32 23.40
C SER A 75 2.37 -15.03 23.97
N GLU A 76 1.49 -14.06 24.16
CA GLU A 76 1.83 -12.77 24.78
C GLU A 76 2.39 -12.95 26.21
N TYR A 77 1.81 -13.88 26.95
CA TYR A 77 2.24 -14.19 28.33
C TYR A 77 3.66 -14.75 28.37
N GLU A 78 3.96 -15.75 27.53
CA GLU A 78 5.29 -16.37 27.43
C GLU A 78 6.37 -15.32 27.05
N THR A 79 6.01 -14.44 26.10
CA THR A 79 6.89 -13.34 25.67
C THR A 79 7.21 -12.38 26.83
N ALA A 80 6.18 -11.98 27.59
CA ALA A 80 6.36 -11.09 28.74
C ALA A 80 7.19 -11.75 29.84
N GLU A 81 6.95 -13.04 30.12
CA GLU A 81 7.73 -13.81 31.08
C GLU A 81 9.20 -13.92 30.66
N THR A 82 9.45 -14.26 29.39
CA THR A 82 10.81 -14.31 28.80
C THR A 82 11.53 -12.98 28.95
N MET A 83 10.87 -11.87 28.66
CA MET A 83 11.46 -10.53 28.86
C MET A 83 11.82 -10.27 30.32
N CYS A 84 10.99 -10.72 31.27
CA CYS A 84 11.30 -10.59 32.70
C CYS A 84 12.44 -11.50 33.17
N GLN A 85 12.78 -12.55 32.43
CA GLN A 85 13.97 -13.37 32.65
C GLN A 85 15.23 -12.76 32.02
N ILE A 86 15.07 -11.99 30.93
CA ILE A 86 16.17 -11.36 30.19
C ILE A 86 16.70 -10.11 30.92
N LEU A 87 15.81 -9.22 31.35
CA LEU A 87 16.17 -7.93 31.94
C LEU A 87 17.11 -8.02 33.15
N PRO A 88 16.96 -8.98 34.10
CA PRO A 88 17.87 -9.13 35.24
C PRO A 88 19.31 -9.54 34.86
N LYS A 89 19.50 -10.09 33.65
CA LYS A 89 20.84 -10.48 33.19
C LYS A 89 21.71 -9.28 32.79
N GLY A 90 21.13 -8.09 32.66
CA GLY A 90 21.82 -6.89 32.24
C GLY A 90 22.20 -6.95 30.76
N VAL A 91 21.23 -6.82 29.88
CA VAL A 91 21.43 -6.83 28.44
C VAL A 91 21.50 -5.43 27.86
N LEU A 92 22.33 -5.25 26.83
CA LEU A 92 22.53 -3.98 26.13
C LEU A 92 21.50 -3.76 25.01
N GLY A 93 20.87 -4.82 24.55
CA GLY A 93 19.86 -4.77 23.52
C GLY A 93 19.17 -6.10 23.34
N VAL A 94 17.99 -6.06 22.72
CA VAL A 94 17.16 -7.22 22.41
C VAL A 94 16.95 -7.30 20.91
N LEU A 95 17.15 -8.49 20.34
CA LEU A 95 16.96 -8.80 18.91
C LEU A 95 15.74 -9.67 18.69
N GLY A 96 15.04 -9.47 17.59
CA GLY A 96 13.88 -10.28 17.19
C GLY A 96 12.58 -9.87 17.89
N PRO A 97 11.52 -10.66 17.79
CA PRO A 97 11.35 -11.90 17.01
C PRO A 97 11.18 -11.64 15.50
N SER A 98 11.17 -12.72 14.72
CA SER A 98 11.11 -12.64 13.25
C SER A 98 9.70 -12.77 12.68
N PHE A 99 8.79 -13.44 13.40
CA PHE A 99 7.49 -13.84 12.87
C PHE A 99 6.30 -13.28 13.61
N SER A 100 6.33 -13.36 14.95
CA SER A 100 5.18 -13.05 15.78
C SER A 100 5.03 -11.55 16.00
N PRO A 101 3.98 -10.95 15.45
CA PRO A 101 3.70 -9.54 15.61
C PRO A 101 3.36 -9.15 17.05
N SER A 102 2.52 -9.96 17.68
CA SER A 102 2.09 -9.73 19.06
C SER A 102 3.28 -9.74 20.02
N SER A 103 4.14 -10.73 19.90
CA SER A 103 5.39 -10.83 20.68
C SER A 103 6.31 -9.64 20.43
N SER A 104 6.49 -9.24 19.17
CA SER A 104 7.28 -8.08 18.79
C SER A 104 6.79 -6.78 19.42
N SER A 105 5.47 -6.59 19.48
CA SER A 105 4.82 -5.43 20.09
C SER A 105 5.08 -5.38 21.61
N ILE A 106 4.91 -6.51 22.30
CA ILE A 106 5.17 -6.61 23.75
C ILE A 106 6.61 -6.31 24.07
N ILE A 107 7.55 -6.91 23.35
CA ILE A 107 8.98 -6.66 23.52
C ILE A 107 9.29 -5.18 23.32
N SER A 108 8.76 -4.56 22.26
CA SER A 108 8.94 -3.13 22.00
C SER A 108 8.41 -2.25 23.14
N ASN A 109 7.26 -2.61 23.72
CA ASN A 109 6.69 -1.87 24.83
C ASN A 109 7.51 -2.00 26.11
N ILE A 110 7.92 -3.22 26.47
CA ILE A 110 8.75 -3.46 27.66
C ILE A 110 10.13 -2.80 27.49
N CYS A 111 10.76 -2.94 26.33
CA CYS A 111 12.02 -2.28 26.01
C CYS A 111 11.89 -0.75 26.04
N GLY A 112 10.75 -0.21 25.58
CA GLY A 112 10.45 1.22 25.66
C GLY A 112 10.36 1.73 27.08
N GLU A 113 9.70 1.00 27.98
CA GLU A 113 9.57 1.36 29.39
C GLU A 113 10.88 1.24 30.17
N LYS A 114 11.78 0.37 29.75
CA LYS A 114 13.09 0.15 30.40
C LYS A 114 14.24 0.87 29.73
N GLU A 115 13.97 1.58 28.64
CA GLU A 115 14.95 2.24 27.76
C GLU A 115 16.06 1.28 27.27
N VAL A 116 15.68 0.05 26.91
CA VAL A 116 16.59 -0.94 26.31
C VAL A 116 16.37 -0.95 24.80
N PRO A 117 17.43 -0.83 23.98
CA PRO A 117 17.32 -0.93 22.53
C PRO A 117 16.71 -2.25 22.07
N HIS A 118 15.75 -2.15 21.18
CA HIS A 118 15.10 -3.29 20.53
C HIS A 118 15.27 -3.20 19.02
N ILE A 119 15.87 -4.22 18.39
CA ILE A 119 16.01 -4.32 16.94
C ILE A 119 15.08 -5.39 16.40
N LYS A 120 14.10 -4.94 15.62
CA LYS A 120 13.16 -5.77 14.88
C LYS A 120 13.78 -6.24 13.58
N VAL A 121 13.46 -7.48 13.20
CA VAL A 121 13.81 -8.08 11.91
C VAL A 121 12.56 -8.56 11.15
N SER A 122 11.38 -8.38 11.74
CA SER A 122 10.09 -8.73 11.16
C SER A 122 9.56 -7.62 10.24
N PRO A 123 8.69 -7.95 9.27
CA PRO A 123 7.95 -6.96 8.49
C PRO A 123 7.22 -5.95 9.38
N GLU A 124 7.03 -4.75 8.86
CA GLU A 124 6.33 -3.68 9.57
C GLU A 124 4.82 -4.00 9.65
N GLU A 125 4.24 -3.81 10.83
CA GLU A 125 2.81 -3.96 11.06
C GLU A 125 2.13 -2.61 11.22
N TYR A 126 1.02 -2.45 10.50
CA TYR A 126 0.13 -1.29 10.65
C TYR A 126 -0.90 -1.53 11.76
N LEU A 127 -0.46 -1.44 13.00
CA LEU A 127 -1.39 -1.22 14.10
C LEU A 127 -1.66 0.29 14.19
N ARG A 128 -2.84 0.72 13.78
CA ARG A 128 -3.27 2.13 13.65
C ARG A 128 -3.11 2.97 14.92
N PHE A 129 -2.80 2.37 16.06
CA PHE A 129 -2.74 3.01 17.37
C PHE A 129 -1.43 2.82 18.13
N GLN A 130 -0.43 2.17 17.56
CA GLN A 130 0.87 2.04 18.20
C GLN A 130 1.85 3.06 17.63
N PHE A 131 2.20 4.04 18.46
CA PHE A 131 3.35 4.88 18.18
C PHE A 131 4.62 4.04 18.32
N GLN A 132 5.45 4.04 17.28
CA GLN A 132 6.75 3.40 17.34
C GLN A 132 7.55 4.01 18.50
N ARG A 133 8.00 3.16 19.43
CA ARG A 133 8.83 3.60 20.56
C ARG A 133 10.20 4.07 20.06
N PHE A 134 10.73 5.10 20.67
CA PHE A 134 12.07 5.63 20.33
C PHE A 134 13.16 4.56 20.41
N THR A 135 13.03 3.60 21.34
CA THR A 135 13.96 2.50 21.59
C THR A 135 13.89 1.36 20.59
N THR A 136 13.03 1.43 19.58
CA THR A 136 12.83 0.37 18.59
C THR A 136 13.40 0.78 17.23
N LEU A 137 14.22 -0.10 16.64
CA LEU A 137 14.68 -0.01 15.24
C LEU A 137 14.13 -1.18 14.46
N ASN A 138 13.87 -0.97 13.18
CA ASN A 138 13.45 -2.02 12.25
C ASN A 138 14.46 -2.14 11.10
N LEU A 139 15.09 -3.31 10.98
CA LEU A 139 16.01 -3.65 9.89
C LEU A 139 15.29 -4.15 8.63
N HIS A 140 14.06 -4.64 8.78
CA HIS A 140 13.28 -5.08 7.62
C HIS A 140 12.89 -3.87 6.76
N PRO A 141 12.85 -4.00 5.41
CA PRO A 141 12.39 -2.94 4.52
C PRO A 141 10.98 -2.48 4.87
N SER A 142 10.72 -1.19 4.69
CA SER A 142 9.38 -0.67 4.93
C SER A 142 8.37 -1.19 3.88
N ASN A 143 7.14 -1.43 4.30
CA ASN A 143 6.07 -1.82 3.38
C ASN A 143 5.79 -0.74 2.34
N THR A 144 6.01 0.53 2.69
CA THR A 144 5.88 1.67 1.76
C THR A 144 6.91 1.61 0.63
N ASP A 145 8.12 1.16 0.91
CA ASP A 145 9.18 1.05 -0.09
C ASP A 145 8.97 -0.16 -1.00
N ILE A 146 8.58 -1.30 -0.43
CA ILE A 146 8.18 -2.49 -1.21
C ILE A 146 7.02 -2.14 -2.14
N SER A 147 6.01 -1.45 -1.62
CA SER A 147 4.86 -0.98 -2.39
C SER A 147 5.27 -0.03 -3.52
N ALA A 148 6.23 0.89 -3.26
CA ALA A 148 6.77 1.80 -4.25
C ALA A 148 7.59 1.08 -5.33
N ALA A 149 8.39 0.08 -4.94
CA ALA A 149 9.18 -0.73 -5.87
C ALA A 149 8.27 -1.51 -6.84
N ILE A 150 7.19 -2.10 -6.34
CA ILE A 150 6.19 -2.80 -7.18
C ILE A 150 5.52 -1.82 -8.13
N ALA A 151 5.09 -0.66 -7.64
CA ALA A 151 4.46 0.36 -8.45
C ALA A 151 5.40 0.87 -9.57
N ALA A 152 6.67 1.09 -9.25
CA ALA A 152 7.69 1.47 -10.22
C ALA A 152 7.94 0.36 -11.26
N LEU A 153 7.91 -0.90 -10.84
CA LEU A 153 8.04 -2.06 -11.73
C LEU A 153 6.87 -2.17 -12.71
N LEU A 154 5.64 -1.99 -12.23
CA LEU A 154 4.45 -1.98 -13.08
C LEU A 154 4.46 -0.84 -14.09
N ASN A 155 4.90 0.34 -13.69
CA ASN A 155 5.07 1.47 -14.59
C ASN A 155 6.14 1.20 -15.65
N PHE A 156 7.25 0.56 -15.26
CA PHE A 156 8.31 0.18 -16.20
C PHE A 156 7.80 -0.78 -17.29
N PHE A 157 6.94 -1.73 -16.90
CA PHE A 157 6.32 -2.68 -17.84
C PHE A 157 5.06 -2.15 -18.54
N ASN A 158 4.67 -0.90 -18.31
CA ASN A 158 3.42 -0.32 -18.83
C ASN A 158 2.18 -1.18 -18.52
N SER A 159 2.16 -1.83 -17.37
CA SER A 159 1.03 -2.67 -16.95
C SER A 159 -0.12 -1.81 -16.46
N THR A 160 -1.14 -1.62 -17.28
CA THR A 160 -2.34 -0.83 -16.95
C THR A 160 -3.42 -1.64 -16.25
N THR A 161 -3.31 -2.97 -16.28
CA THR A 161 -4.22 -3.89 -15.59
C THR A 161 -3.41 -4.88 -14.78
N ALA A 162 -3.73 -5.02 -13.50
CA ALA A 162 -3.09 -5.99 -12.62
C ALA A 162 -4.12 -6.60 -11.66
N CYS A 163 -3.84 -7.81 -11.18
CA CYS A 163 -4.58 -8.45 -10.11
C CYS A 163 -3.67 -8.64 -8.90
N LEU A 164 -4.12 -8.19 -7.74
CA LEU A 164 -3.44 -8.37 -6.47
C LEU A 164 -4.10 -9.51 -5.70
N ILE A 165 -3.38 -10.57 -5.43
CA ILE A 165 -3.80 -11.69 -4.58
C ILE A 165 -3.27 -11.46 -3.17
N CYS A 166 -4.18 -11.35 -2.21
CA CYS A 166 -3.88 -11.14 -0.80
C CYS A 166 -4.20 -12.40 0.00
N ALA A 167 -3.23 -12.92 0.74
CA ALA A 167 -3.46 -14.03 1.66
C ALA A 167 -4.13 -13.59 2.97
N LYS A 168 -3.94 -12.33 3.39
CA LYS A 168 -4.52 -11.74 4.60
C LYS A 168 -5.02 -10.32 4.31
N ALA A 169 -6.02 -9.87 5.06
CA ALA A 169 -6.61 -8.54 4.91
C ALA A 169 -5.61 -7.38 5.13
N GLU A 170 -4.56 -7.60 5.91
CA GLU A 170 -3.49 -6.62 6.17
C GLU A 170 -2.72 -6.22 4.90
N CYS A 171 -2.77 -7.04 3.86
CA CYS A 171 -2.19 -6.77 2.55
C CYS A 171 -2.58 -5.39 2.00
N LEU A 172 -3.82 -4.97 2.18
CA LEU A 172 -4.31 -3.68 1.69
C LEU A 172 -3.62 -2.50 2.38
N LEU A 173 -3.28 -2.66 3.64
CA LEU A 173 -2.55 -1.66 4.41
C LEU A 173 -1.05 -1.68 4.04
N ASN A 174 -0.48 -2.87 3.88
CA ASN A 174 0.92 -3.04 3.53
C ASN A 174 1.25 -2.48 2.14
N LEU A 175 0.31 -2.56 1.19
CA LEU A 175 0.47 -2.09 -0.17
C LEU A 175 -0.33 -0.81 -0.48
N GLU A 176 -0.61 0.01 0.53
CA GLU A 176 -1.40 1.24 0.39
C GLU A 176 -0.86 2.19 -0.70
N LYS A 177 0.45 2.35 -0.81
CA LYS A 177 1.06 3.26 -1.80
C LYS A 177 0.80 2.78 -3.24
N LEU A 178 0.85 1.48 -3.47
CA LEU A 178 0.50 0.85 -4.76
C LEU A 178 -0.97 1.08 -5.09
N LEU A 179 -1.87 0.81 -4.13
CA LEU A 179 -3.31 1.00 -4.31
C LEU A 179 -3.66 2.45 -4.61
N ARG A 180 -3.07 3.39 -3.90
CA ARG A 180 -3.28 4.84 -4.14
C ARG A 180 -2.83 5.26 -5.54
N GLN A 181 -1.72 4.73 -6.03
CA GLN A 181 -1.22 5.06 -7.36
C GLN A 181 -2.18 4.61 -8.45
N PHE A 182 -2.71 3.38 -8.36
CA PHE A 182 -3.71 2.88 -9.31
C PHE A 182 -5.02 3.67 -9.27
N LEU A 183 -5.47 4.10 -8.09
CA LEU A 183 -6.64 4.96 -7.95
C LEU A 183 -6.47 6.33 -8.64
N ILE A 184 -5.25 6.86 -8.68
CA ILE A 184 -4.95 8.16 -9.30
C ILE A 184 -4.76 8.02 -10.81
N SER A 185 -4.08 6.96 -11.28
CA SER A 185 -3.73 6.77 -12.70
C SER A 185 -4.90 6.30 -13.58
N LYS A 186 -6.07 5.98 -13.00
CA LYS A 186 -7.23 5.36 -13.66
C LYS A 186 -6.96 3.97 -14.27
N ASP A 187 -5.87 3.35 -13.92
CA ASP A 187 -5.57 1.97 -14.26
C ASP A 187 -6.42 1.00 -13.43
N CYS A 188 -6.62 -0.20 -13.93
CA CYS A 188 -7.46 -1.19 -13.26
C CYS A 188 -6.62 -2.13 -12.40
N LEU A 189 -6.78 -2.03 -11.07
CA LEU A 189 -6.23 -3.01 -10.13
C LEU A 189 -7.38 -3.77 -9.48
N SER A 190 -7.52 -5.05 -9.80
CA SER A 190 -8.45 -5.95 -9.11
C SER A 190 -7.77 -6.54 -7.87
N VAL A 191 -8.45 -6.51 -6.73
CA VAL A 191 -7.93 -7.12 -5.50
C VAL A 191 -8.77 -8.34 -5.18
N ARG A 192 -8.09 -9.47 -4.98
CA ARG A 192 -8.71 -10.75 -4.64
C ARG A 192 -8.14 -11.26 -3.32
N MET A 193 -9.02 -11.64 -2.42
CA MET A 193 -8.63 -12.23 -1.14
C MET A 193 -8.66 -13.75 -1.24
N LEU A 194 -7.65 -14.38 -0.67
CA LEU A 194 -7.64 -15.84 -0.52
C LEU A 194 -8.66 -16.23 0.54
N ASP A 195 -9.48 -17.23 0.24
CA ASP A 195 -10.50 -17.73 1.15
C ASP A 195 -9.87 -18.51 2.32
N ASP A 196 -10.60 -18.68 3.42
CA ASP A 196 -10.17 -19.42 4.62
C ASP A 196 -9.83 -20.91 4.33
N SER A 197 -10.32 -21.46 3.22
CA SER A 197 -9.97 -22.79 2.75
C SER A 197 -8.51 -22.97 2.32
N TRP A 198 -7.78 -21.87 2.12
CA TRP A 198 -6.40 -21.83 1.64
C TRP A 198 -6.18 -22.50 0.26
N ASP A 199 -7.26 -22.82 -0.47
CA ASP A 199 -7.19 -23.34 -1.84
C ASP A 199 -7.25 -22.18 -2.84
N PRO A 200 -6.17 -21.88 -3.58
CA PRO A 200 -6.16 -20.80 -4.55
C PRO A 200 -6.88 -21.13 -5.87
N THR A 201 -7.31 -22.39 -6.07
CA THR A 201 -7.83 -22.88 -7.36
C THR A 201 -9.06 -22.12 -7.86
N PRO A 202 -10.11 -21.83 -7.05
CA PRO A 202 -11.28 -21.09 -7.54
C PRO A 202 -10.91 -19.66 -7.93
N LEU A 203 -10.09 -19.00 -7.12
CA LEU A 203 -9.62 -17.65 -7.35
C LEU A 203 -8.77 -17.51 -8.61
N LEU A 204 -7.87 -18.47 -8.86
CA LEU A 204 -7.07 -18.51 -10.08
C LEU A 204 -7.92 -18.71 -11.34
N LYS A 205 -9.00 -19.52 -11.26
CA LYS A 205 -9.96 -19.67 -12.37
C LYS A 205 -10.65 -18.35 -12.70
N GLU A 206 -11.09 -17.58 -11.69
CA GLU A 206 -11.67 -16.26 -11.90
C GLU A 206 -10.66 -15.31 -12.58
N ILE A 207 -9.42 -15.25 -12.10
CA ILE A 207 -8.37 -14.40 -12.69
C ILE A 207 -8.07 -14.79 -14.14
N ARG A 208 -8.08 -16.10 -14.44
CA ARG A 208 -7.92 -16.60 -15.80
C ARG A 208 -9.07 -16.14 -16.69
N ASP A 209 -10.31 -16.24 -16.21
CA ASP A 209 -11.51 -15.86 -16.94
C ASP A 209 -11.58 -14.33 -17.12
N ASP A 210 -11.06 -13.54 -16.15
CA ASP A 210 -10.87 -12.09 -16.25
C ASP A 210 -9.75 -11.69 -17.22
N LYS A 211 -8.96 -12.65 -17.76
CA LYS A 211 -7.86 -12.44 -18.71
C LYS A 211 -6.81 -11.42 -18.22
N THR A 212 -6.57 -11.36 -16.91
CA THR A 212 -5.56 -10.46 -16.34
C THR A 212 -4.17 -11.07 -16.49
N GLY A 213 -3.28 -10.40 -17.22
CA GLY A 213 -1.93 -10.90 -17.49
C GLY A 213 -0.94 -10.65 -16.35
N THR A 214 -1.08 -9.57 -15.58
CA THR A 214 -0.16 -9.23 -14.48
C THR A 214 -0.78 -9.59 -13.14
N ILE A 215 -0.11 -10.47 -12.39
CA ILE A 215 -0.58 -11.00 -11.11
C ILE A 215 0.44 -10.67 -10.03
N ILE A 216 0.04 -9.93 -9.02
CA ILE A 216 0.86 -9.58 -7.86
C ILE A 216 0.43 -10.49 -6.71
N ILE A 217 1.37 -11.18 -6.09
CA ILE A 217 1.10 -12.12 -5.00
C ILE A 217 1.70 -11.58 -3.71
N HIS A 218 0.85 -11.27 -2.73
CA HIS A 218 1.23 -10.85 -1.39
C HIS A 218 0.86 -11.95 -0.38
N ALA A 219 1.78 -12.88 -0.21
CA ALA A 219 1.66 -14.01 0.70
C ALA A 219 3.04 -14.42 1.24
N ASN A 220 3.08 -15.31 2.21
CA ASN A 220 4.35 -15.91 2.64
C ASN A 220 4.96 -16.79 1.53
N ALA A 221 6.24 -17.12 1.62
CA ALA A 221 6.96 -17.83 0.57
C ALA A 221 6.32 -19.20 0.21
N SER A 222 5.89 -19.96 1.20
CA SER A 222 5.24 -21.27 1.02
C SER A 222 3.90 -21.16 0.29
N MET A 223 3.04 -20.24 0.70
CA MET A 223 1.75 -20.00 0.04
C MET A 223 1.94 -19.45 -1.38
N SER A 224 2.90 -18.53 -1.56
CA SER A 224 3.26 -18.01 -2.88
C SER A 224 3.68 -19.13 -3.85
N HIS A 225 4.46 -20.09 -3.36
CA HIS A 225 4.83 -21.28 -4.11
C HIS A 225 3.61 -22.16 -4.45
N THR A 226 2.73 -22.39 -3.48
CA THR A 226 1.48 -23.15 -3.70
C THR A 226 0.59 -22.50 -4.76
N ILE A 227 0.42 -21.17 -4.70
CA ILE A 227 -0.35 -20.41 -5.69
C ILE A 227 0.25 -20.58 -7.09
N LEU A 228 1.58 -20.46 -7.22
CA LEU A 228 2.26 -20.59 -8.50
C LEU A 228 2.16 -22.01 -9.07
N MET A 229 2.30 -23.05 -8.24
CA MET A 229 2.16 -24.44 -8.66
C MET A 229 0.72 -24.75 -9.12
N LYS A 230 -0.28 -24.24 -8.41
CA LYS A 230 -1.69 -24.36 -8.83
C LYS A 230 -1.99 -23.58 -10.11
N ALA A 231 -1.38 -22.42 -10.30
CA ALA A 231 -1.47 -21.68 -11.56
C ALA A 231 -0.85 -22.48 -12.73
N ALA A 232 0.25 -23.18 -12.47
CA ALA A 232 0.86 -24.08 -13.46
C ALA A 232 -0.06 -25.24 -13.84
N GLU A 233 -0.71 -25.89 -12.87
CA GLU A 233 -1.71 -26.94 -13.13
C GLU A 233 -2.90 -26.44 -13.97
N LEU A 234 -3.29 -25.17 -13.82
CA LEU A 234 -4.36 -24.52 -14.58
C LEU A 234 -3.93 -24.00 -15.96
N GLY A 235 -2.66 -24.20 -16.34
CA GLY A 235 -2.11 -23.70 -17.60
C GLY A 235 -1.89 -22.20 -17.66
N MET A 236 -1.84 -21.53 -16.50
CA MET A 236 -1.59 -20.07 -16.40
C MET A 236 -0.09 -19.74 -16.40
N VAL A 237 0.74 -20.63 -16.94
CA VAL A 237 2.20 -20.50 -16.99
C VAL A 237 2.60 -20.37 -18.46
N SER A 238 2.42 -19.17 -19.02
CA SER A 238 2.75 -18.85 -20.42
C SER A 238 3.36 -17.45 -20.51
N ALA A 239 3.87 -17.06 -21.66
CA ALA A 239 4.41 -15.72 -21.90
C ALA A 239 3.40 -14.57 -21.69
N TYR A 240 2.10 -14.89 -21.63
CA TYR A 240 1.04 -13.92 -21.34
C TYR A 240 1.02 -13.47 -19.88
N TYR A 241 1.40 -14.35 -18.94
CA TYR A 241 1.32 -14.07 -17.52
C TYR A 241 2.65 -13.55 -16.98
N THR A 242 2.55 -12.50 -16.16
CA THR A 242 3.66 -11.96 -15.38
C THR A 242 3.30 -12.03 -13.90
N TYR A 243 4.10 -12.76 -13.14
CA TYR A 243 3.93 -12.92 -11.69
C TYR A 243 4.93 -12.03 -10.95
N ILE A 244 4.46 -11.21 -10.02
CA ILE A 244 5.29 -10.37 -9.18
C ILE A 244 5.08 -10.77 -7.72
N PHE A 245 6.14 -11.28 -7.10
CA PHE A 245 6.11 -11.70 -5.71
C PHE A 245 6.64 -10.60 -4.80
N THR A 246 5.84 -10.26 -3.80
CA THR A 246 6.20 -9.22 -2.83
C THR A 246 7.09 -9.74 -1.71
N ASN A 247 7.08 -11.07 -1.49
CA ASN A 247 7.88 -11.71 -0.45
C ASN A 247 9.36 -11.76 -0.88
N LEU A 248 10.24 -11.23 -0.03
CA LEU A 248 11.67 -11.12 -0.32
C LEU A 248 12.44 -12.46 -0.23
N GLU A 249 11.80 -13.48 0.32
CA GLU A 249 12.36 -14.84 0.45
C GLU A 249 11.88 -15.78 -0.66
N PHE A 250 10.95 -15.35 -1.52
CA PHE A 250 10.39 -16.21 -2.57
C PHE A 250 11.45 -16.73 -3.54
N SER A 251 12.47 -15.94 -3.85
CA SER A 251 13.57 -16.33 -4.73
C SER A 251 14.45 -17.45 -4.17
N LEU A 252 14.35 -17.73 -2.89
CA LEU A 252 15.08 -18.81 -2.22
C LEU A 252 14.31 -20.15 -2.23
N GLN A 253 13.04 -20.12 -2.65
CA GLN A 253 12.19 -21.31 -2.72
C GLN A 253 12.72 -22.31 -3.77
N ARG A 254 12.78 -23.59 -3.40
CA ARG A 254 13.18 -24.66 -4.30
C ARG A 254 12.02 -25.08 -5.19
N PHE A 255 12.27 -25.17 -6.48
CA PHE A 255 11.30 -25.69 -7.45
C PHE A 255 11.71 -27.10 -7.84
N ASP A 256 10.92 -28.10 -7.45
CA ASP A 256 11.19 -29.51 -7.77
C ASP A 256 10.97 -29.82 -9.26
N THR A 257 10.05 -29.09 -9.90
CA THR A 257 9.80 -29.15 -11.34
C THR A 257 10.20 -27.83 -12.00
N PRO A 258 11.06 -27.86 -13.01
CA PRO A 258 11.40 -26.63 -13.73
C PRO A 258 10.17 -26.06 -14.42
N LEU A 259 9.84 -24.82 -14.11
CA LEU A 259 8.78 -24.07 -14.77
C LEU A 259 9.21 -23.69 -16.19
N ASP A 260 8.24 -23.48 -17.09
CA ASP A 260 8.49 -23.00 -18.44
C ASP A 260 9.15 -21.60 -18.38
N ASP A 261 10.30 -21.46 -19.03
CA ASP A 261 11.09 -20.21 -19.08
C ASP A 261 10.40 -19.05 -19.84
N ARG A 262 9.26 -19.35 -20.48
CA ARG A 262 8.42 -18.34 -21.13
C ARG A 262 7.59 -17.50 -20.16
N VAL A 263 7.50 -17.92 -18.89
CA VAL A 263 6.76 -17.19 -17.86
C VAL A 263 7.63 -16.10 -17.25
N ASN A 264 7.10 -14.89 -17.13
CA ASN A 264 7.76 -13.82 -16.42
C ASN A 264 7.47 -13.93 -14.93
N ILE A 265 8.40 -14.50 -14.16
CA ILE A 265 8.34 -14.57 -12.70
C ILE A 265 9.36 -13.59 -12.14
N LEU A 266 8.87 -12.57 -11.44
CA LEU A 266 9.67 -11.50 -10.85
C LEU A 266 9.57 -11.55 -9.33
N SER A 267 10.69 -11.37 -8.67
CA SER A 267 10.79 -11.32 -7.21
C SER A 267 11.77 -10.24 -6.77
N PHE A 268 11.69 -9.85 -5.52
CA PHE A 268 12.64 -8.92 -4.92
C PHE A 268 13.57 -9.64 -3.96
N SER A 269 14.79 -9.14 -3.81
CA SER A 269 15.77 -9.67 -2.84
C SER A 269 16.61 -8.53 -2.29
N MET A 270 17.08 -8.71 -1.05
CA MET A 270 18.01 -7.77 -0.40
C MET A 270 19.41 -8.35 -0.23
N PHE A 271 19.64 -9.60 -0.56
CA PHE A 271 20.92 -10.24 -0.30
C PHE A 271 22.07 -9.60 -1.09
N ASN A 272 23.11 -9.21 -0.38
CA ASN A 272 24.36 -8.76 -0.99
C ASN A 272 25.30 -9.94 -1.26
N GLN A 273 25.11 -10.57 -2.42
CA GLN A 273 25.91 -11.72 -2.84
C GLN A 273 27.39 -11.37 -3.07
N SER A 274 27.72 -10.09 -3.26
CA SER A 274 29.10 -9.59 -3.41
C SER A 274 29.82 -9.38 -2.07
N HIS A 275 29.11 -9.48 -0.95
CA HIS A 275 29.72 -9.38 0.37
C HIS A 275 30.69 -10.53 0.60
N SER A 276 31.90 -10.24 1.09
CA SER A 276 33.02 -11.20 1.22
C SER A 276 32.68 -12.45 2.05
N TYR A 277 31.71 -12.35 2.95
CA TYR A 277 31.29 -13.43 3.83
C TYR A 277 30.02 -14.14 3.39
N TYR A 278 29.33 -13.64 2.35
CA TYR A 278 28.04 -14.20 1.95
C TYR A 278 28.12 -15.66 1.51
N GLN A 279 29.14 -16.02 0.73
CA GLN A 279 29.31 -17.39 0.24
C GLN A 279 29.62 -18.36 1.38
N GLU A 280 30.54 -18.00 2.27
CA GLU A 280 30.88 -18.82 3.45
C GLU A 280 29.67 -18.96 4.37
N PHE A 281 28.95 -17.89 4.65
CA PHE A 281 27.71 -17.88 5.43
C PHE A 281 26.63 -18.81 4.83
N SER A 282 26.39 -18.71 3.52
CA SER A 282 25.43 -19.55 2.83
C SER A 282 25.81 -21.03 2.82
N GLN A 283 27.10 -21.36 2.63
CA GLN A 283 27.60 -22.74 2.67
C GLN A 283 27.47 -23.36 4.06
N ILE A 284 27.85 -22.63 5.11
CA ILE A 284 27.73 -23.13 6.49
C ILE A 284 26.26 -23.38 6.87
N LEU A 285 25.36 -22.48 6.48
CA LEU A 285 23.93 -22.68 6.71
C LEU A 285 23.41 -23.90 5.95
N GLN A 286 23.73 -24.03 4.67
CA GLN A 286 23.30 -25.16 3.86
C GLN A 286 23.80 -26.49 4.42
N GLN A 287 25.06 -26.57 4.81
CA GLN A 287 25.63 -27.76 5.43
C GLN A 287 24.92 -28.11 6.74
N SER A 288 24.63 -27.12 7.59
CA SER A 288 23.88 -27.32 8.83
C SER A 288 22.46 -27.81 8.60
N TRP A 289 21.79 -27.38 7.52
CA TRP A 289 20.46 -27.88 7.15
C TRP A 289 20.50 -29.33 6.67
N GLU A 290 21.48 -29.69 5.85
CA GLU A 290 21.67 -31.07 5.37
C GLU A 290 21.93 -32.06 6.53
N GLU A 291 22.60 -31.58 7.59
CA GLU A 291 22.90 -32.41 8.78
C GLU A 291 21.71 -32.53 9.75
N ASN A 292 20.86 -31.52 9.86
CA ASN A 292 19.82 -31.44 10.90
C ASN A 292 18.38 -31.55 10.38
N CYS A 293 18.16 -31.43 9.08
CA CYS A 293 16.81 -31.35 8.49
C CYS A 293 16.75 -32.13 7.18
N ASP A 294 15.92 -33.15 7.12
CA ASP A 294 15.81 -34.07 5.97
C ASP A 294 15.34 -33.39 4.67
N HIS A 295 14.58 -32.29 4.75
CA HIS A 295 14.10 -31.55 3.56
C HIS A 295 13.92 -30.08 3.86
N SER A 296 14.92 -29.25 3.55
CA SER A 296 14.73 -27.81 3.56
C SER A 296 14.03 -27.33 2.26
N PRO A 297 12.94 -26.57 2.36
CA PRO A 297 12.27 -26.01 1.18
C PRO A 297 13.03 -24.82 0.55
N PHE A 298 14.13 -24.37 1.17
CA PHE A 298 14.89 -23.20 0.74
C PHE A 298 16.27 -23.56 0.20
N THR A 299 16.74 -22.79 -0.78
CA THR A 299 18.06 -22.93 -1.41
C THR A 299 19.15 -22.03 -0.80
N GLY A 300 18.80 -21.18 0.15
CA GLY A 300 19.71 -20.23 0.76
C GLY A 300 19.29 -19.79 2.16
N PRO A 301 20.05 -18.90 2.82
CA PRO A 301 19.75 -18.41 4.14
C PRO A 301 18.46 -17.59 4.14
N ALA A 302 17.61 -17.79 5.16
CA ALA A 302 16.44 -16.96 5.37
C ALA A 302 16.83 -15.47 5.53
N LEU A 303 15.96 -14.56 5.08
CA LEU A 303 16.20 -13.13 5.22
C LEU A 303 16.34 -12.73 6.69
N SER A 304 15.50 -13.31 7.56
CA SER A 304 15.57 -13.07 9.01
C SER A 304 16.93 -13.45 9.60
N ALA A 305 17.53 -14.57 9.15
CA ALA A 305 18.86 -14.97 9.59
C ALA A 305 19.95 -13.96 9.18
N ALA A 306 19.90 -13.44 7.95
CA ALA A 306 20.83 -12.42 7.50
C ALA A 306 20.62 -11.08 8.21
N LEU A 307 19.37 -10.68 8.46
CA LEU A 307 19.05 -9.47 9.22
C LEU A 307 19.52 -9.56 10.68
N LEU A 308 19.38 -10.73 11.32
CA LEU A 308 19.89 -10.95 12.68
C LEU A 308 21.42 -10.88 12.73
N PHE A 309 22.10 -11.42 11.71
CA PHE A 309 23.54 -11.26 11.58
C PHE A 309 23.94 -9.79 11.52
N ASP A 310 23.31 -9.02 10.65
CA ASP A 310 23.57 -7.58 10.50
C ASP A 310 23.20 -6.80 11.77
N ALA A 311 22.12 -7.20 12.48
CA ALA A 311 21.70 -6.61 13.75
C ALA A 311 22.78 -6.75 14.86
N VAL A 312 23.38 -7.93 14.96
CA VAL A 312 24.48 -8.17 15.94
C VAL A 312 25.67 -7.25 15.63
N TYR A 313 26.05 -7.10 14.36
CA TYR A 313 27.10 -6.19 13.93
C TYR A 313 26.75 -4.73 14.23
N GLY A 314 25.51 -4.33 13.97
CA GLY A 314 25.02 -2.98 14.25
C GLY A 314 25.09 -2.60 15.72
N ILE A 315 24.61 -3.47 16.62
CA ILE A 315 24.70 -3.24 18.07
C ILE A 315 26.15 -3.13 18.50
N VAL A 316 26.97 -4.04 18.03
CA VAL A 316 28.39 -4.08 18.43
C VAL A 316 29.12 -2.83 17.95
N SER A 317 28.85 -2.35 16.73
CA SER A 317 29.41 -1.09 16.21
C SER A 317 28.97 0.10 17.07
N ALA A 318 27.67 0.22 17.35
CA ALA A 318 27.13 1.30 18.17
C ALA A 318 27.71 1.29 19.62
N VAL A 319 27.82 0.10 20.22
CA VAL A 319 28.43 -0.05 21.57
C VAL A 319 29.89 0.36 21.55
N GLN A 320 30.65 0.08 20.50
CA GLN A 320 32.03 0.53 20.37
C GLN A 320 32.14 2.04 20.29
N GLU A 321 31.31 2.68 19.49
CA GLU A 321 31.31 4.15 19.38
C GLU A 321 30.86 4.80 20.69
N LEU A 322 29.80 4.28 21.32
CA LEU A 322 29.38 4.78 22.63
C LEU A 322 30.47 4.63 23.67
N ASN A 323 31.17 3.49 23.70
CA ASN A 323 32.24 3.22 24.67
C ASN A 323 33.50 4.10 24.48
N ARG A 324 33.66 4.69 23.29
CA ARG A 324 34.71 5.72 23.07
C ARG A 324 34.38 7.05 23.75
N SER A 325 33.08 7.35 23.88
CA SER A 325 32.60 8.63 24.43
C SER A 325 32.25 8.55 25.92
N GLN A 326 31.76 7.41 26.41
CA GLN A 326 31.23 7.20 27.75
C GLN A 326 31.52 5.78 28.23
N GLU A 327 31.72 5.62 29.55
CA GLU A 327 31.74 4.29 30.16
C GLU A 327 30.31 3.70 30.23
N ILE A 328 30.15 2.52 29.71
CA ILE A 328 28.85 1.84 29.69
C ILE A 328 28.72 0.99 30.95
N GLY A 329 27.86 1.43 31.87
CA GLY A 329 27.45 0.64 33.04
C GLY A 329 26.24 -0.21 32.71
N VAL A 330 26.36 -1.53 32.92
CA VAL A 330 25.22 -2.45 32.76
C VAL A 330 24.70 -2.80 34.15
N LYS A 331 23.41 -2.53 34.41
CA LYS A 331 22.72 -2.87 35.65
C LYS A 331 21.60 -3.86 35.38
N PRO A 332 21.44 -4.86 36.26
CA PRO A 332 20.24 -5.71 36.21
C PRO A 332 18.98 -4.87 36.35
N LEU A 333 18.01 -5.10 35.46
CA LEU A 333 16.69 -4.44 35.47
C LEU A 333 15.63 -5.44 35.91
N SER A 334 14.59 -4.97 36.60
CA SER A 334 13.42 -5.79 36.96
C SER A 334 12.21 -5.28 36.23
N CYS A 335 11.35 -6.19 35.76
CA CYS A 335 10.07 -5.83 35.11
C CYS A 335 9.18 -4.97 35.99
N GLY A 336 9.09 -5.30 37.30
CA GLY A 336 8.22 -4.60 38.24
C GLY A 336 8.80 -3.30 38.80
N SER A 337 10.06 -2.94 38.52
CA SER A 337 10.68 -1.71 39.04
C SER A 337 10.48 -0.55 38.07
N ALA A 338 10.43 0.68 38.57
CA ALA A 338 10.45 1.89 37.73
C ALA A 338 11.85 2.26 37.23
N GLN A 339 12.88 1.43 37.46
CA GLN A 339 14.23 1.69 37.03
C GLN A 339 14.37 1.53 35.51
N ILE A 340 15.06 2.48 34.89
CA ILE A 340 15.43 2.50 33.49
C ILE A 340 16.92 2.33 33.31
N TRP A 341 17.36 1.91 32.14
CA TRP A 341 18.78 1.86 31.81
C TRP A 341 19.29 3.24 31.36
N GLN A 342 20.18 3.83 32.13
CA GLN A 342 20.65 5.21 31.92
C GLN A 342 21.34 5.47 30.58
N HIS A 343 21.97 4.45 29.98
CA HIS A 343 22.68 4.58 28.70
C HIS A 343 21.82 4.16 27.49
N GLY A 344 20.55 3.77 27.69
CA GLY A 344 19.68 3.26 26.64
C GLY A 344 19.45 4.25 25.54
N THR A 345 19.02 5.46 25.89
CA THR A 345 18.79 6.55 24.92
C THR A 345 20.07 6.94 24.19
N SER A 346 21.21 6.98 24.88
CA SER A 346 22.52 7.25 24.25
C SER A 346 22.89 6.17 23.25
N LEU A 347 22.74 4.89 23.60
CA LEU A 347 23.03 3.79 22.69
C LEU A 347 22.07 3.81 21.47
N MET A 348 20.81 4.17 21.68
CA MET A 348 19.84 4.32 20.59
C MET A 348 20.24 5.41 19.59
N ASN A 349 20.78 6.54 20.08
CA ASN A 349 21.27 7.58 19.19
C ASN A 349 22.44 7.09 18.33
N TYR A 350 23.40 6.37 18.94
CA TYR A 350 24.49 5.77 18.18
C TYR A 350 24.01 4.69 17.22
N LEU A 351 23.05 3.84 17.60
CA LEU A 351 22.46 2.83 16.73
C LEU A 351 21.79 3.45 15.49
N ARG A 352 21.14 4.60 15.65
CA ARG A 352 20.52 5.33 14.53
C ARG A 352 21.54 5.96 13.58
N MET A 353 22.76 6.17 14.04
CA MET A 353 23.87 6.71 13.24
C MET A 353 24.78 5.61 12.68
N VAL A 354 24.43 4.34 12.89
CA VAL A 354 25.21 3.22 12.35
C VAL A 354 25.04 3.17 10.83
N GLU A 355 26.17 3.17 10.15
CA GLU A 355 26.29 2.88 8.74
C GLU A 355 27.23 1.68 8.56
N LEU A 356 26.73 0.61 7.97
CA LEU A 356 27.53 -0.59 7.73
C LEU A 356 27.09 -1.32 6.46
N GLU A 357 28.03 -2.01 5.83
CA GLU A 357 27.75 -2.94 4.74
C GLU A 357 27.59 -4.34 5.33
N GLY A 358 26.36 -4.87 5.24
CA GLY A 358 25.98 -6.17 5.77
C GLY A 358 25.70 -7.21 4.71
N LEU A 359 25.28 -8.40 5.16
CA LEU A 359 24.79 -9.47 4.28
C LEU A 359 23.54 -9.08 3.49
N THR A 360 22.77 -8.14 4.04
CA THR A 360 21.55 -7.60 3.40
C THR A 360 21.78 -6.27 2.69
N GLY A 361 23.04 -5.93 2.36
CA GLY A 361 23.42 -4.66 1.74
C GLY A 361 23.64 -3.54 2.74
N HIS A 362 23.46 -2.31 2.29
CA HIS A 362 23.66 -1.12 3.11
C HIS A 362 22.65 -1.02 4.25
N VAL A 363 23.13 -0.77 5.45
CA VAL A 363 22.33 -0.62 6.67
C VAL A 363 22.49 0.78 7.19
N GLU A 364 21.44 1.56 7.09
CA GLU A 364 21.31 2.93 7.59
C GLU A 364 19.89 3.12 8.11
N PHE A 365 19.69 3.98 9.11
CA PHE A 365 18.38 4.23 9.71
C PHE A 365 17.95 5.68 9.54
N ASN A 366 16.67 5.88 9.26
CA ASN A 366 16.06 7.20 9.24
C ASN A 366 15.73 7.69 10.66
N SER A 367 15.26 8.95 10.76
CA SER A 367 14.87 9.56 12.05
C SER A 367 13.77 8.79 12.79
N LYS A 368 12.95 7.99 12.08
CA LYS A 368 11.90 7.16 12.67
C LYS A 368 12.40 5.80 13.16
N GLY A 369 13.67 5.44 12.92
CA GLY A 369 14.23 4.14 13.27
C GLY A 369 13.86 3.02 12.30
N GLN A 370 13.48 3.33 11.08
CA GLN A 370 13.29 2.39 10.00
C GLN A 370 14.52 2.40 9.08
N ARG A 371 14.81 1.27 8.48
CA ARG A 371 15.91 1.15 7.52
C ARG A 371 15.68 2.08 6.32
N SER A 372 16.72 2.75 5.89
CA SER A 372 16.74 3.67 4.76
C SER A 372 17.98 3.43 3.87
N ASN A 373 17.97 4.03 2.69
CA ASN A 373 19.12 4.05 1.78
C ASN A 373 19.66 2.65 1.40
N TYR A 374 18.76 1.76 0.98
CA TYR A 374 19.08 0.40 0.57
C TYR A 374 18.55 0.09 -0.82
N ASP A 375 19.13 -0.92 -1.47
CA ASP A 375 18.71 -1.41 -2.76
C ASP A 375 17.85 -2.66 -2.63
N LEU A 376 16.73 -2.70 -3.36
CA LEU A 376 15.97 -3.90 -3.62
C LEU A 376 16.35 -4.45 -4.98
N LYS A 377 17.01 -5.59 -5.01
CA LYS A 377 17.36 -6.29 -6.25
C LYS A 377 16.12 -6.87 -6.88
N ILE A 378 15.97 -6.73 -8.19
CA ILE A 378 14.88 -7.31 -8.97
C ILE A 378 15.44 -8.57 -9.63
N LEU A 379 14.80 -9.70 -9.31
CA LEU A 379 15.20 -11.01 -9.80
C LEU A 379 14.15 -11.54 -10.75
N GLN A 380 14.61 -12.16 -11.83
CA GLN A 380 13.76 -12.91 -12.77
C GLN A 380 14.12 -14.38 -12.74
N TYR A 381 13.09 -15.23 -12.76
CA TYR A 381 13.27 -16.68 -12.88
C TYR A 381 13.70 -17.05 -14.30
N THR A 382 14.75 -17.89 -14.39
CA THR A 382 15.28 -18.46 -15.64
C THR A 382 15.52 -19.96 -15.45
N LYS A 383 15.86 -20.69 -16.52
CA LYS A 383 16.20 -22.12 -16.44
C LYS A 383 17.31 -22.45 -15.44
N THR A 384 18.20 -21.49 -15.20
CA THR A 384 19.34 -21.63 -14.27
C THR A 384 19.03 -21.15 -12.86
N GLY A 385 17.78 -20.72 -12.61
CA GLY A 385 17.34 -20.13 -11.35
C GLY A 385 17.08 -18.64 -11.46
N PHE A 386 16.94 -17.98 -10.33
CA PHE A 386 16.72 -16.53 -10.27
C PHE A 386 18.00 -15.75 -10.63
N GLN A 387 17.88 -14.82 -11.56
CA GLN A 387 18.96 -13.93 -11.99
C GLN A 387 18.59 -12.48 -11.73
N GLU A 388 19.57 -11.68 -11.32
CA GLU A 388 19.41 -10.24 -11.13
C GLU A 388 19.29 -9.54 -12.49
N ILE A 389 18.20 -8.78 -12.68
CA ILE A 389 17.92 -8.03 -13.90
C ILE A 389 17.94 -6.52 -13.67
N GLY A 390 17.99 -6.08 -12.44
CA GLY A 390 18.03 -4.68 -12.07
C GLY A 390 17.89 -4.50 -10.56
N HIS A 391 17.85 -3.25 -10.15
CA HIS A 391 17.63 -2.87 -8.76
C HIS A 391 16.72 -1.65 -8.66
N TRP A 392 16.06 -1.53 -7.53
CA TRP A 392 15.26 -0.38 -7.17
C TRP A 392 15.85 0.29 -5.93
N HIS A 393 15.99 1.60 -5.99
CA HIS A 393 16.45 2.41 -4.87
C HIS A 393 15.44 3.53 -4.57
N VAL A 394 15.32 3.93 -3.30
CA VAL A 394 14.32 4.91 -2.85
C VAL A 394 14.44 6.26 -3.58
N THR A 395 15.65 6.71 -3.86
CA THR A 395 15.91 8.02 -4.48
C THR A 395 16.02 7.98 -5.99
N SER A 396 16.65 6.94 -6.56
CA SER A 396 16.90 6.83 -8.00
C SER A 396 15.82 6.07 -8.77
N GLY A 397 14.88 5.42 -8.05
CA GLY A 397 13.85 4.59 -8.65
C GLY A 397 14.40 3.27 -9.20
N ILE A 398 13.80 2.77 -10.28
CA ILE A 398 14.19 1.51 -10.94
C ILE A 398 15.34 1.74 -11.90
N THR A 399 16.36 0.87 -11.81
CA THR A 399 17.45 0.77 -12.78
C THR A 399 17.52 -0.67 -13.27
N MET A 400 17.25 -0.87 -14.55
CA MET A 400 17.28 -2.20 -15.17
C MET A 400 18.55 -2.39 -16.02
N ASP A 401 19.04 -3.62 -16.10
CA ASP A 401 20.18 -3.95 -16.97
C ASP A 401 19.80 -3.72 -18.45
N LYS A 402 20.66 -3.07 -19.21
CA LYS A 402 20.42 -2.73 -20.63
C LYS A 402 20.08 -3.94 -21.51
N ARG A 403 20.53 -5.13 -21.12
CA ARG A 403 20.21 -6.37 -21.85
C ARG A 403 18.73 -6.76 -21.72
N TYR A 404 18.08 -6.44 -20.62
CA TYR A 404 16.69 -6.79 -20.37
C TYR A 404 15.71 -5.93 -21.16
N ALA A 405 16.03 -4.67 -21.39
CA ALA A 405 15.18 -3.72 -22.12
C ALA A 405 14.91 -4.10 -23.59
N PHE A 406 15.66 -5.06 -24.16
CA PHE A 406 15.60 -5.44 -25.58
C PHE A 406 15.05 -6.86 -25.84
N GLN A 407 14.78 -7.69 -24.84
CA GLN A 407 14.30 -9.07 -25.07
C GLN A 407 12.76 -9.22 -25.11
N ASN A 408 12.01 -8.14 -24.97
CA ASN A 408 10.57 -8.23 -24.84
C ASN A 408 9.85 -8.21 -26.19
N VAL A 409 9.09 -9.28 -26.42
CA VAL A 409 7.92 -9.41 -27.34
C VAL A 409 8.21 -9.28 -28.84
N SER A 410 9.28 -8.63 -29.25
CA SER A 410 9.57 -8.38 -30.65
C SER A 410 9.92 -9.64 -31.47
N ASP A 411 10.53 -10.65 -30.83
CA ASP A 411 11.15 -11.77 -31.58
C ASP A 411 10.17 -12.81 -32.13
N SER A 412 8.94 -12.90 -31.58
CA SER A 412 7.95 -13.86 -32.05
C SER A 412 7.15 -13.41 -33.28
N LEU A 413 7.10 -12.09 -33.53
CA LEU A 413 6.34 -11.48 -34.64
C LEU A 413 7.22 -11.01 -35.78
N THR A 414 8.53 -10.84 -35.57
CA THR A 414 9.50 -10.46 -36.59
C THR A 414 9.45 -11.44 -37.76
N ASN A 415 9.27 -10.90 -38.96
CA ASN A 415 9.14 -11.63 -40.23
C ASN A 415 7.84 -12.47 -40.42
N LYS A 416 6.87 -12.39 -39.50
CA LYS A 416 5.57 -13.01 -39.73
C LYS A 416 4.65 -12.07 -40.52
N THR A 417 3.99 -12.58 -41.55
CA THR A 417 2.95 -11.84 -42.29
C THR A 417 1.59 -12.19 -41.72
N LEU A 418 0.92 -11.24 -41.07
CA LEU A 418 -0.40 -11.42 -40.49
C LEU A 418 -1.49 -11.10 -41.54
N VAL A 419 -2.50 -11.96 -41.59
CA VAL A 419 -3.71 -11.72 -42.40
C VAL A 419 -4.72 -10.94 -41.57
N ILE A 420 -5.05 -9.73 -42.02
CA ILE A 420 -5.94 -8.82 -41.31
C ILE A 420 -7.29 -8.77 -42.03
N THR A 421 -8.36 -9.15 -41.36
CA THR A 421 -9.71 -9.01 -41.84
C THR A 421 -10.33 -7.70 -41.40
N THR A 422 -11.04 -7.04 -42.30
CA THR A 422 -11.63 -5.73 -42.05
C THR A 422 -12.87 -5.50 -42.91
N ILE A 423 -13.61 -4.44 -42.65
CA ILE A 423 -14.81 -4.02 -43.36
C ILE A 423 -14.65 -2.58 -43.84
N LEU A 424 -15.22 -2.27 -45.00
CA LEU A 424 -15.26 -0.91 -45.54
C LEU A 424 -16.26 -0.07 -44.74
N GLU A 425 -15.76 0.87 -43.98
CA GLU A 425 -16.57 1.80 -43.17
C GLU A 425 -15.82 3.12 -42.99
N ASN A 426 -16.49 4.20 -43.41
CA ASN A 426 -15.96 5.55 -43.21
C ASN A 426 -16.13 6.01 -41.74
N PRO A 427 -15.10 6.54 -41.04
CA PRO A 427 -13.76 6.90 -41.51
C PRO A 427 -12.66 5.84 -41.20
N TYR A 428 -13.05 4.63 -40.79
CA TYR A 428 -12.13 3.60 -40.34
C TYR A 428 -11.30 2.98 -41.46
N LEU A 429 -11.98 2.52 -42.54
CA LEU A 429 -11.35 1.97 -43.72
C LEU A 429 -12.10 2.37 -44.96
N MET A 430 -11.42 2.98 -45.91
CA MET A 430 -11.95 3.44 -47.18
C MET A 430 -11.05 2.98 -48.33
N LEU A 431 -11.61 2.95 -49.56
CA LEU A 431 -10.83 2.77 -50.77
C LEU A 431 -10.33 4.13 -51.24
N LYS A 432 -9.06 4.19 -51.59
CA LYS A 432 -8.50 5.41 -52.25
C LYS A 432 -9.15 5.67 -53.61
N PRO A 433 -9.23 6.92 -54.04
CA PRO A 433 -9.80 7.25 -55.35
C PRO A 433 -9.12 6.49 -56.49
N ASN A 434 -7.81 6.25 -56.41
CA ASN A 434 -6.99 5.57 -57.42
C ASN A 434 -6.80 4.07 -57.12
N HIS A 435 -7.69 3.44 -56.34
CA HIS A 435 -7.57 2.04 -55.91
C HIS A 435 -7.44 1.02 -57.04
N GLN A 436 -7.84 1.35 -58.26
CA GLN A 436 -7.75 0.46 -59.43
C GLN A 436 -6.29 0.32 -59.95
N GLU A 437 -5.46 1.34 -59.71
CA GLU A 437 -4.06 1.39 -60.15
C GLU A 437 -3.09 0.88 -59.09
N LEU A 438 -3.57 0.68 -57.84
CA LEU A 438 -2.77 0.28 -56.69
C LEU A 438 -2.98 -1.21 -56.35
N GLU A 439 -1.94 -1.86 -55.90
CA GLU A 439 -1.97 -3.26 -55.48
C GLU A 439 -1.77 -3.42 -53.96
N GLY A 440 -2.36 -4.50 -53.42
CA GLY A 440 -2.15 -4.88 -52.01
C GLY A 440 -2.76 -3.91 -51.01
N ASN A 441 -2.00 -3.54 -49.97
CA ASN A 441 -2.49 -2.69 -48.85
C ASN A 441 -2.65 -1.22 -49.25
N ASP A 442 -1.94 -0.77 -50.28
CA ASP A 442 -1.90 0.64 -50.71
C ASP A 442 -3.26 1.11 -51.29
N ARG A 443 -4.16 0.18 -51.57
CA ARG A 443 -5.54 0.47 -52.03
C ARG A 443 -6.40 1.14 -50.97
N TYR A 444 -6.00 0.98 -49.70
CA TYR A 444 -6.83 1.38 -48.58
C TYR A 444 -6.28 2.64 -47.91
N GLU A 445 -7.20 3.43 -47.36
CA GLU A 445 -6.91 4.57 -46.50
C GLU A 445 -7.89 4.62 -45.34
N GLY A 446 -7.56 5.33 -44.27
CA GLY A 446 -8.39 5.53 -43.10
C GLY A 446 -7.69 5.26 -41.80
N PHE A 447 -8.37 5.58 -40.70
CA PHE A 447 -7.81 5.49 -39.34
C PHE A 447 -7.20 4.12 -39.02
N CYS A 448 -7.90 3.03 -39.40
CA CYS A 448 -7.43 1.66 -39.15
C CYS A 448 -6.16 1.32 -39.93
N VAL A 449 -5.98 1.87 -41.13
CA VAL A 449 -4.77 1.66 -41.95
C VAL A 449 -3.58 2.35 -41.32
N ASP A 450 -3.75 3.61 -40.89
CA ASP A 450 -2.69 4.37 -40.23
C ASP A 450 -2.28 3.71 -38.91
N MET A 451 -3.26 3.26 -38.11
CA MET A 451 -3.00 2.53 -36.86
C MET A 451 -2.24 1.22 -37.11
N LEU A 452 -2.61 0.44 -38.13
CA LEU A 452 -1.90 -0.78 -38.51
C LEU A 452 -0.48 -0.51 -38.96
N GLN A 453 -0.26 0.57 -39.70
CA GLN A 453 1.06 0.97 -40.14
C GLN A 453 1.98 1.32 -38.95
N GLU A 454 1.48 2.05 -37.98
CA GLU A 454 2.24 2.36 -36.77
C GLU A 454 2.48 1.12 -35.90
N LEU A 455 1.48 0.25 -35.74
CA LEU A 455 1.64 -1.01 -35.00
C LEU A 455 2.67 -1.93 -35.68
N SER A 456 2.68 -1.99 -37.03
CA SER A 456 3.65 -2.82 -37.76
C SER A 456 5.09 -2.32 -37.57
N LYS A 457 5.29 -0.99 -37.48
CA LYS A 457 6.60 -0.38 -37.18
C LYS A 457 7.07 -0.68 -35.76
N ILE A 458 6.15 -0.60 -34.78
CA ILE A 458 6.45 -0.82 -33.36
C ILE A 458 6.76 -2.29 -33.08
N LEU A 459 5.96 -3.19 -33.64
CA LEU A 459 6.02 -4.63 -33.36
C LEU A 459 6.81 -5.43 -34.43
N HIS A 460 7.31 -4.75 -35.46
CA HIS A 460 8.13 -5.34 -36.52
C HIS A 460 7.50 -6.56 -37.22
N PHE A 461 6.17 -6.50 -37.55
CA PHE A 461 5.49 -7.52 -38.34
C PHE A 461 5.05 -6.99 -39.70
N ASN A 462 4.88 -7.90 -40.67
CA ASN A 462 4.27 -7.60 -41.95
C ASN A 462 2.79 -7.95 -41.92
N TYR A 463 1.96 -7.27 -42.71
CA TYR A 463 0.53 -7.54 -42.73
C TYR A 463 -0.06 -7.44 -44.15
N LYS A 464 -1.14 -8.19 -44.37
CA LYS A 464 -1.95 -8.15 -45.59
C LYS A 464 -3.41 -7.90 -45.23
N ILE A 465 -3.97 -6.81 -45.72
CA ILE A 465 -5.37 -6.46 -45.50
C ILE A 465 -6.24 -7.27 -46.46
N ARG A 466 -7.31 -7.85 -45.92
CA ARG A 466 -8.33 -8.56 -46.65
C ARG A 466 -9.71 -8.10 -46.19
N LEU A 467 -10.58 -7.79 -47.15
CA LEU A 467 -11.99 -7.49 -46.84
C LEU A 467 -12.75 -8.77 -46.51
N VAL A 468 -13.60 -8.71 -45.51
CA VAL A 468 -14.50 -9.79 -45.17
C VAL A 468 -15.49 -10.04 -46.32
N ALA A 469 -15.73 -11.30 -46.68
CA ALA A 469 -16.47 -11.66 -47.88
C ALA A 469 -17.99 -11.32 -47.79
N ASP A 470 -18.54 -11.43 -46.60
CA ASP A 470 -19.96 -11.21 -46.32
C ASP A 470 -20.30 -9.76 -45.88
N GLY A 471 -19.29 -8.93 -45.66
CA GLY A 471 -19.49 -7.53 -45.24
C GLY A 471 -20.11 -7.39 -43.83
N LEU A 472 -19.98 -8.41 -42.96
CA LEU A 472 -20.55 -8.43 -41.63
C LEU A 472 -19.49 -8.34 -40.55
N TYR A 473 -19.83 -7.73 -39.42
CA TYR A 473 -18.96 -7.68 -38.23
C TYR A 473 -18.84 -9.04 -37.55
N GLY A 474 -19.93 -9.76 -37.42
CA GLY A 474 -20.03 -11.06 -36.77
C GLY A 474 -21.13 -11.10 -35.72
N VAL A 475 -22.08 -12.01 -35.96
CA VAL A 475 -23.14 -12.38 -35.03
C VAL A 475 -23.27 -13.90 -34.98
N PRO A 476 -23.70 -14.49 -33.84
CA PRO A 476 -23.96 -15.92 -33.78
C PRO A 476 -25.16 -16.28 -34.64
N GLU A 477 -25.05 -17.32 -35.44
CA GLU A 477 -26.14 -17.91 -36.24
C GLU A 477 -26.90 -18.94 -35.39
N LEU A 478 -28.10 -19.30 -35.86
CA LEU A 478 -28.95 -20.30 -35.19
C LEU A 478 -28.27 -21.68 -35.03
N ASN A 479 -27.28 -21.96 -35.86
CA ASN A 479 -26.49 -23.20 -35.82
C ASN A 479 -25.28 -23.14 -34.82
N GLY A 480 -25.14 -22.06 -34.08
CA GLY A 480 -24.02 -21.84 -33.18
C GLY A 480 -22.70 -21.46 -33.87
N THR A 481 -22.71 -21.27 -35.21
CA THR A 481 -21.57 -20.76 -35.97
C THR A 481 -21.57 -19.23 -35.97
N TRP A 482 -20.40 -18.62 -36.15
CA TRP A 482 -20.26 -17.17 -36.26
C TRP A 482 -20.01 -16.78 -37.72
N ASN A 483 -20.68 -15.75 -38.18
CA ASN A 483 -20.44 -15.14 -39.48
C ASN A 483 -19.47 -13.92 -39.36
N GLY A 484 -19.22 -13.25 -40.49
CA GLY A 484 -18.44 -12.01 -40.52
C GLY A 484 -16.98 -12.14 -40.13
N MET A 485 -16.39 -11.02 -39.71
CA MET A 485 -14.98 -10.97 -39.24
C MET A 485 -14.74 -11.87 -38.04
N VAL A 486 -15.69 -11.97 -37.11
CA VAL A 486 -15.60 -12.87 -35.96
C VAL A 486 -15.51 -14.34 -36.41
N GLY A 487 -16.33 -14.72 -37.37
CA GLY A 487 -16.31 -16.06 -37.97
C GLY A 487 -14.99 -16.37 -38.70
N GLU A 488 -14.39 -15.38 -39.37
CA GLU A 488 -13.07 -15.55 -40.01
C GLU A 488 -11.92 -15.71 -38.98
N LEU A 489 -11.99 -15.03 -37.85
CA LEU A 489 -11.04 -15.21 -36.75
C LEU A 489 -11.16 -16.62 -36.13
N ILE A 490 -12.37 -17.05 -35.81
CA ILE A 490 -12.63 -18.37 -35.21
C ILE A 490 -12.16 -19.49 -36.16
N SER A 491 -12.44 -19.35 -37.47
CA SER A 491 -12.02 -20.31 -38.50
C SER A 491 -10.51 -20.21 -38.87
N ARG A 492 -9.77 -19.30 -38.22
CA ARG A 492 -8.34 -19.03 -38.48
C ARG A 492 -8.03 -18.66 -39.94
N LYS A 493 -8.98 -18.08 -40.63
CA LYS A 493 -8.80 -17.51 -41.96
C LYS A 493 -8.11 -16.15 -41.90
N ALA A 494 -8.22 -15.48 -40.76
CA ALA A 494 -7.51 -14.25 -40.44
C ALA A 494 -6.86 -14.35 -39.05
N ASP A 495 -5.74 -13.64 -38.89
CA ASP A 495 -5.01 -13.57 -37.63
C ASP A 495 -5.50 -12.42 -36.74
N LEU A 496 -5.95 -11.33 -37.34
CA LEU A 496 -6.39 -10.13 -36.65
C LEU A 496 -7.57 -9.50 -37.40
N ALA A 497 -8.53 -8.97 -36.66
CA ALA A 497 -9.60 -8.12 -37.21
C ALA A 497 -9.40 -6.68 -36.72
N VAL A 498 -9.40 -5.72 -37.65
CA VAL A 498 -9.25 -4.30 -37.34
C VAL A 498 -10.35 -3.51 -37.99
N ALA A 499 -11.29 -3.04 -37.21
CA ALA A 499 -12.47 -2.28 -37.66
C ALA A 499 -13.11 -1.54 -36.48
N GLY A 500 -14.18 -0.80 -36.72
CA GLY A 500 -15.06 -0.26 -35.67
C GLY A 500 -15.89 -1.34 -34.97
N LEU A 501 -15.24 -2.44 -34.54
CA LEU A 501 -15.91 -3.60 -33.94
C LEU A 501 -16.22 -3.34 -32.47
N THR A 502 -17.50 -3.36 -32.11
CA THR A 502 -17.97 -3.19 -30.74
C THR A 502 -17.59 -4.40 -29.88
N ILE A 503 -16.97 -4.18 -28.72
CA ILE A 503 -16.69 -5.20 -27.72
C ILE A 503 -17.99 -5.56 -27.02
N THR A 504 -18.48 -6.79 -27.19
CA THR A 504 -19.66 -7.33 -26.52
C THR A 504 -19.30 -8.59 -25.74
N ALA A 505 -20.02 -8.86 -24.65
CA ALA A 505 -19.78 -10.05 -23.81
C ALA A 505 -19.91 -11.38 -24.59
N GLU A 506 -20.73 -11.42 -25.65
CA GLU A 506 -20.84 -12.61 -26.48
C GLU A 506 -19.63 -12.83 -27.38
N ARG A 507 -19.12 -11.74 -27.98
CA ARG A 507 -17.91 -11.79 -28.82
C ARG A 507 -16.67 -12.08 -28.00
N GLU A 508 -16.58 -11.51 -26.80
CA GLU A 508 -15.45 -11.71 -25.88
C GLU A 508 -15.29 -13.17 -25.42
N LYS A 509 -16.38 -13.96 -25.44
CA LYS A 509 -16.32 -15.40 -25.14
C LYS A 509 -15.61 -16.23 -26.20
N VAL A 510 -15.58 -15.76 -27.45
CA VAL A 510 -15.11 -16.54 -28.61
C VAL A 510 -13.85 -15.98 -29.27
N ILE A 511 -13.55 -14.71 -29.07
CA ILE A 511 -12.34 -14.03 -29.59
C ILE A 511 -11.73 -13.16 -28.49
N ASP A 512 -10.44 -12.91 -28.59
CA ASP A 512 -9.71 -12.01 -27.70
C ASP A 512 -9.73 -10.58 -28.26
N PHE A 513 -10.04 -9.61 -27.40
CA PHE A 513 -9.98 -8.19 -27.75
C PHE A 513 -8.75 -7.53 -27.16
N SER A 514 -8.15 -6.61 -27.91
CA SER A 514 -7.22 -5.63 -27.38
C SER A 514 -7.96 -4.63 -26.49
N LYS A 515 -7.20 -3.75 -25.81
CA LYS A 515 -7.82 -2.57 -25.21
C LYS A 515 -8.49 -1.72 -26.30
N PRO A 516 -9.64 -1.10 -26.02
CA PRO A 516 -10.33 -0.31 -27.01
C PRO A 516 -9.48 0.90 -27.44
N PHE A 517 -9.33 1.10 -28.74
CA PHE A 517 -8.66 2.29 -29.28
C PHE A 517 -9.58 3.52 -29.30
N MET A 518 -10.89 3.31 -29.17
CA MET A 518 -11.90 4.36 -29.12
C MET A 518 -13.04 3.92 -28.22
N THR A 519 -13.51 4.83 -27.37
CA THR A 519 -14.66 4.59 -26.49
C THR A 519 -15.86 5.36 -27.01
N LEU A 520 -16.97 4.67 -27.20
CA LEU A 520 -18.27 5.24 -27.56
C LEU A 520 -19.22 5.12 -26.39
N GLY A 521 -20.11 6.06 -26.27
CA GLY A 521 -21.14 6.05 -25.24
C GLY A 521 -22.49 6.48 -25.83
N ILE A 522 -23.56 5.95 -25.24
CA ILE A 522 -24.89 6.45 -25.51
C ILE A 522 -25.06 7.75 -24.73
N SER A 523 -25.33 8.83 -25.42
CA SER A 523 -25.60 10.12 -24.82
C SER A 523 -26.99 10.63 -25.25
N ILE A 524 -27.52 11.49 -24.43
CA ILE A 524 -28.82 12.08 -24.69
C ILE A 524 -28.60 13.47 -25.29
N LEU A 525 -29.05 13.64 -26.54
CA LEU A 525 -29.15 14.97 -27.14
C LEU A 525 -30.46 15.59 -26.71
N TYR A 526 -30.40 16.62 -25.95
CA TYR A 526 -31.59 17.38 -25.57
C TYR A 526 -31.45 18.83 -25.93
N ARG A 527 -32.59 19.46 -26.23
CA ARG A 527 -32.61 20.89 -26.49
C ARG A 527 -32.24 21.64 -25.19
N VAL A 528 -31.19 22.42 -25.23
CA VAL A 528 -30.88 23.32 -24.13
C VAL A 528 -31.98 24.38 -24.10
N HIS A 529 -32.79 24.36 -23.05
CA HIS A 529 -33.67 25.45 -22.77
C HIS A 529 -32.82 26.67 -22.43
N MET A 530 -32.93 27.71 -23.26
CA MET A 530 -32.30 28.98 -22.90
C MET A 530 -32.95 29.44 -21.60
N GLY A 531 -32.21 29.30 -20.54
CA GLY A 531 -32.63 29.71 -19.22
C GLY A 531 -33.04 31.19 -19.30
N ARG A 532 -34.26 31.46 -18.84
CA ARG A 532 -34.74 32.85 -18.70
C ARG A 532 -33.69 33.55 -17.86
N LYS A 533 -33.11 34.64 -18.36
CA LYS A 533 -32.19 35.43 -17.55
C LYS A 533 -32.94 35.83 -16.28
N PRO A 534 -32.40 35.55 -15.08
CA PRO A 534 -33.07 35.87 -13.85
C PRO A 534 -33.32 37.40 -13.81
N GLY A 535 -34.57 37.78 -13.72
CA GLY A 535 -34.97 39.17 -13.55
C GLY A 535 -34.74 39.60 -12.09
N TYR A 536 -34.87 40.89 -11.82
CA TYR A 536 -34.72 41.45 -10.45
C TYR A 536 -35.68 40.80 -9.43
N PHE A 537 -36.81 40.27 -9.87
CA PHE A 537 -37.84 39.65 -9.05
C PHE A 537 -37.91 38.13 -9.17
N SER A 538 -36.85 37.49 -9.64
CA SER A 538 -36.77 36.02 -9.78
C SER A 538 -36.95 35.27 -8.46
N PHE A 539 -36.69 35.92 -7.31
CA PHE A 539 -36.95 35.35 -5.99
C PHE A 539 -38.46 35.14 -5.71
N LEU A 540 -39.34 35.77 -6.45
CA LEU A 540 -40.80 35.59 -6.37
C LEU A 540 -41.31 34.41 -7.23
N ASP A 541 -40.51 33.91 -8.17
CA ASP A 541 -40.87 32.83 -9.10
C ASP A 541 -41.28 31.49 -8.47
N PRO A 542 -40.81 31.10 -7.25
CA PRO A 542 -41.22 29.85 -6.60
C PRO A 542 -42.73 29.75 -6.38
N PHE A 543 -43.44 30.87 -6.26
CA PHE A 543 -44.88 30.87 -6.10
C PHE A 543 -45.55 31.69 -7.20
N SER A 544 -46.73 31.25 -7.60
CA SER A 544 -47.54 32.00 -8.58
C SER A 544 -47.98 33.38 -8.00
N PRO A 545 -48.18 34.38 -8.84
CA PRO A 545 -48.66 35.71 -8.38
C PRO A 545 -49.95 35.66 -7.56
N GLY A 546 -50.83 34.66 -7.84
CA GLY A 546 -52.04 34.43 -7.07
C GLY A 546 -51.76 34.02 -5.63
N VAL A 547 -50.75 33.16 -5.42
CA VAL A 547 -50.35 32.71 -4.06
C VAL A 547 -49.79 33.87 -3.27
N TRP A 548 -48.97 34.75 -3.89
CA TRP A 548 -48.47 35.96 -3.23
C TRP A 548 -49.59 36.89 -2.83
N LEU A 549 -50.58 37.06 -3.73
CA LEU A 549 -51.77 37.91 -3.44
C LEU A 549 -52.56 37.32 -2.27
N PHE A 550 -52.85 36.01 -2.26
CA PHE A 550 -53.57 35.38 -1.17
C PHE A 550 -52.81 35.43 0.16
N MET A 551 -51.50 35.33 0.12
CA MET A 551 -50.65 35.45 1.28
C MET A 551 -50.69 36.88 1.86
N LEU A 552 -50.65 37.89 1.00
CA LEU A 552 -50.83 39.30 1.40
C LEU A 552 -52.22 39.55 2.02
N LEU A 553 -53.27 39.03 1.38
CA LEU A 553 -54.65 39.15 1.90
C LEU A 553 -54.80 38.43 3.24
N GLY A 554 -54.23 37.24 3.38
CA GLY A 554 -54.21 36.50 4.66
C GLY A 554 -53.49 37.25 5.74
N TYR A 555 -52.34 37.84 5.46
CA TYR A 555 -51.57 38.68 6.38
C TYR A 555 -52.41 39.87 6.84
N LEU A 556 -53.03 40.60 5.93
CA LEU A 556 -53.89 41.74 6.26
C LEU A 556 -55.11 41.35 7.09
N ALA A 557 -55.76 40.23 6.73
CA ALA A 557 -56.91 39.70 7.46
C ALA A 557 -56.55 39.35 8.92
N VAL A 558 -55.48 38.61 9.12
CA VAL A 558 -54.99 38.23 10.47
C VAL A 558 -54.61 39.46 11.27
N SER A 559 -53.91 40.42 10.65
CA SER A 559 -53.57 41.71 11.30
C SER A 559 -54.81 42.48 11.76
N CYS A 560 -55.83 42.58 10.92
CA CYS A 560 -57.08 43.22 11.26
C CYS A 560 -57.84 42.48 12.38
N VAL A 561 -57.92 41.18 12.29
CA VAL A 561 -58.58 40.35 13.34
C VAL A 561 -57.83 40.53 14.65
N LEU A 562 -56.51 40.48 14.67
CA LEU A 562 -55.70 40.65 15.86
C LEU A 562 -55.94 42.05 16.46
N PHE A 563 -55.97 43.11 15.64
CA PHE A 563 -56.26 44.47 16.07
C PHE A 563 -57.66 44.59 16.72
N LEU A 564 -58.68 44.04 16.08
CA LEU A 564 -60.06 44.07 16.55
C LEU A 564 -60.20 43.29 17.88
N VAL A 565 -59.68 42.05 17.90
CA VAL A 565 -59.77 41.21 19.11
C VAL A 565 -59.03 41.85 20.28
N ALA A 566 -57.82 42.41 20.04
CA ALA A 566 -57.06 43.08 21.08
C ALA A 566 -57.77 44.33 21.62
N ARG A 567 -58.57 45.02 20.80
CA ARG A 567 -59.35 46.19 21.21
C ARG A 567 -60.56 45.82 22.09
N LEU A 568 -61.16 44.67 21.81
CA LEU A 568 -62.33 44.17 22.52
C LEU A 568 -62.00 43.55 23.89
N THR A 569 -60.75 43.08 24.06
CA THR A 569 -60.34 42.39 25.31
C THR A 569 -59.73 43.41 26.31
N PRO A 570 -60.20 43.39 27.58
CA PRO A 570 -59.64 44.30 28.60
C PRO A 570 -58.22 43.94 29.03
N TYR A 571 -57.77 42.69 28.83
CA TYR A 571 -56.44 42.22 29.28
C TYR A 571 -55.27 42.74 28.45
N GLU A 572 -55.50 43.28 27.27
CA GLU A 572 -54.46 43.89 26.39
C GLU A 572 -54.28 45.40 26.67
N TRP A 573 -55.09 45.97 27.56
CA TRP A 573 -54.96 47.36 27.97
C TRP A 573 -54.18 47.45 29.25
N TYR A 574 -53.17 48.31 29.30
CA TYR A 574 -52.34 48.52 30.47
C TYR A 574 -52.08 50.02 30.73
N SER A 575 -51.84 50.33 31.99
CA SER A 575 -51.39 51.67 32.35
C SER A 575 -49.92 51.86 32.03
N PRO A 576 -49.54 52.93 31.30
CA PRO A 576 -48.12 53.25 31.08
C PRO A 576 -47.44 53.58 32.42
N HIS A 577 -46.11 53.42 32.46
CA HIS A 577 -45.27 53.61 33.64
C HIS A 577 -45.55 54.92 34.35
N PRO A 578 -45.45 55.04 35.69
CA PRO A 578 -45.76 56.22 36.46
C PRO A 578 -44.96 57.53 36.12
N CYS A 579 -43.89 57.42 35.37
CA CYS A 579 -43.11 58.55 34.87
C CYS A 579 -43.81 59.41 33.80
N VAL A 580 -44.95 58.95 33.25
CA VAL A 580 -45.75 59.71 32.24
C VAL A 580 -47.00 60.32 32.90
N GLN A 581 -47.00 60.50 34.21
CA GLN A 581 -48.09 61.05 35.02
C GLN A 581 -48.28 62.53 34.81
N GLY A 582 -48.84 62.95 33.70
CA GLY A 582 -49.43 64.24 33.52
C GLY A 582 -50.95 64.21 33.27
N ARG A 583 -51.52 63.02 32.95
CA ARG A 583 -52.97 62.86 32.76
C ARG A 583 -53.40 61.49 33.32
N CYS A 584 -54.09 61.55 34.43
CA CYS A 584 -54.72 60.40 35.09
C CYS A 584 -55.66 59.66 34.09
N ASN A 585 -55.62 58.33 34.05
CA ASN A 585 -56.51 57.43 33.34
C ASN A 585 -56.27 57.19 31.85
N LEU A 586 -55.03 57.32 31.33
CA LEU A 586 -54.75 56.87 29.99
C LEU A 586 -54.39 55.39 29.96
N LEU A 587 -55.33 54.57 29.49
CA LEU A 587 -55.08 53.18 29.19
C LEU A 587 -54.57 53.03 27.74
N ILE A 588 -53.44 52.39 27.56
CA ILE A 588 -52.83 52.14 26.25
C ILE A 588 -52.98 50.67 25.91
N ASN A 589 -53.44 50.37 24.69
CA ASN A 589 -53.49 49.00 24.19
C ASN A 589 -52.15 48.61 23.58
N GLN A 590 -51.65 47.44 23.94
CA GLN A 590 -50.38 46.90 23.43
C GLN A 590 -50.42 46.72 21.89
N TYR A 591 -51.56 46.34 21.35
CA TYR A 591 -51.75 46.12 19.93
C TYR A 591 -52.33 47.40 19.24
N SER A 592 -51.49 48.38 19.02
CA SER A 592 -51.80 49.48 18.09
C SER A 592 -51.90 48.93 16.64
N LEU A 593 -52.46 49.71 15.71
CA LEU A 593 -52.55 49.28 14.31
C LEU A 593 -51.18 48.89 13.76
N GLY A 594 -50.13 49.65 14.02
CA GLY A 594 -48.77 49.33 13.63
C GLY A 594 -48.21 48.06 14.25
N ASN A 595 -48.48 47.87 15.56
CA ASN A 595 -48.01 46.68 16.26
C ASN A 595 -48.78 45.40 15.81
N SER A 596 -50.07 45.54 15.46
CA SER A 596 -50.89 44.46 14.92
C SER A 596 -50.45 44.04 13.50
N LEU A 597 -49.97 44.97 12.71
CA LEU A 597 -49.33 44.70 11.40
C LEU A 597 -47.92 44.09 11.58
N TRP A 598 -47.16 44.62 12.54
CA TRP A 598 -45.79 44.16 12.76
C TRP A 598 -45.69 42.74 13.34
N PHE A 599 -46.61 42.35 14.20
CA PHE A 599 -46.61 41.06 14.85
C PHE A 599 -46.67 39.87 13.88
N PRO A 600 -47.61 39.80 12.90
CA PRO A 600 -47.63 38.74 11.92
C PRO A 600 -46.42 38.74 10.98
N VAL A 601 -45.80 39.90 10.68
CA VAL A 601 -44.54 39.97 9.91
C VAL A 601 -43.41 39.29 10.67
N GLY A 602 -43.29 39.52 11.99
CA GLY A 602 -42.30 38.84 12.82
C GLY A 602 -42.45 37.32 12.82
N GLY A 603 -43.71 36.83 12.86
CA GLY A 603 -43.99 35.40 12.69
C GLY A 603 -43.62 34.85 11.31
N PHE A 604 -43.95 35.59 10.27
CA PHE A 604 -43.62 35.21 8.88
C PHE A 604 -42.11 35.14 8.65
N MET A 605 -41.34 36.04 9.22
CA MET A 605 -39.88 36.06 9.14
C MET A 605 -39.19 35.10 10.12
N GLN A 606 -39.95 34.36 10.91
CA GLN A 606 -39.46 33.43 11.95
C GLN A 606 -38.59 34.11 13.03
N GLN A 607 -38.71 35.41 13.20
CA GLN A 607 -37.89 36.16 14.16
C GLN A 607 -38.57 36.33 15.53
N GLY A 608 -39.87 35.97 15.62
CA GLY A 608 -40.66 36.21 16.84
C GLY A 608 -40.94 37.70 17.05
N SER A 609 -41.67 38.02 18.12
CA SER A 609 -42.01 39.37 18.49
C SER A 609 -41.81 39.57 20.01
N THR A 610 -41.33 40.76 20.40
CA THR A 610 -41.26 41.18 21.80
C THR A 610 -42.64 41.44 22.38
N ILE A 611 -43.65 41.60 21.53
CA ILE A 611 -45.05 41.83 21.91
C ILE A 611 -45.72 40.49 22.10
N ALA A 612 -45.83 40.02 23.34
CA ALA A 612 -46.49 38.77 23.65
C ALA A 612 -47.99 39.00 23.95
N PRO A 613 -48.90 38.28 23.27
CA PRO A 613 -50.33 38.35 23.54
C PRO A 613 -50.67 37.85 24.97
N ARG A 614 -51.43 38.65 25.72
CA ARG A 614 -51.80 38.38 27.12
C ARG A 614 -53.15 37.66 27.24
N ALA A 615 -54.12 38.10 26.46
CA ALA A 615 -55.46 37.50 26.46
C ALA A 615 -55.52 36.15 25.74
N LEU A 616 -56.39 35.26 26.18
CA LEU A 616 -56.57 33.96 25.55
C LEU A 616 -57.01 34.10 24.07
N SER A 617 -57.90 35.05 23.79
CA SER A 617 -58.42 35.32 22.46
C SER A 617 -57.32 35.79 21.48
N THR A 618 -56.42 36.68 21.90
CA THR A 618 -55.29 37.11 21.10
C THR A 618 -54.24 36.05 20.93
N ARG A 619 -54.06 35.17 21.93
CA ARG A 619 -53.19 33.96 21.83
C ARG A 619 -53.73 32.97 20.81
N CYS A 620 -55.04 32.73 20.77
CA CYS A 620 -55.64 31.85 19.76
C CYS A 620 -55.39 32.37 18.36
N VAL A 621 -55.59 33.69 18.09
CA VAL A 621 -55.31 34.30 16.78
C VAL A 621 -53.82 34.20 16.43
N SER A 622 -52.94 34.45 17.41
CA SER A 622 -51.50 34.32 17.25
C SER A 622 -51.04 32.87 16.99
N GLY A 623 -51.74 31.88 17.55
CA GLY A 623 -51.40 30.49 17.36
C GLY A 623 -51.86 29.90 16.02
N VAL A 624 -52.86 30.52 15.39
CA VAL A 624 -53.32 30.13 14.05
C VAL A 624 -52.43 30.67 12.94
N TRP A 625 -51.83 31.84 13.19
CA TRP A 625 -50.84 32.44 12.27
C TRP A 625 -49.48 31.75 12.35
#